data_5b52c159121bac962734e80005b502e3
#
_entry.id   5b52c159121bac962734e80005b502e3
#
_cell.length_a   1.000
_cell.length_b   1.000
_cell.length_c   1.000
_cell.angle_alpha   90.00
_cell.angle_beta   90.00
_cell.angle_gamma   90.00
#
_symmetry.space_group_name_H-M   'P 1'
#
loop_
_entity.id
_entity.type
_entity.pdbx_description
1 polymer ?
#
loop_
_entity_poly.entity_id
_entity_poly.type
_entity_poly.pdbx_seq_one_letter_code
_entity_poly.pdbx_strand_id
1 'polypeptide(L)'
;MNSLFQPLLKQSFKSSGVYLLIIALILAISATTALKFSNEQIQNAVALQAAEMLAGDLVLTDSQKLDPKWKAQATALDLTQSEVTVFSSMAYTDDKFVMVNVKAIDQAFPLRGELRIQPAAKHIASGEAWLSQRAMDLLRVKLGDQLNIADGVFKITGLIEHDSNQELGFSGFSPTVIISEADIAKTNAIQVGSRIDYRLLMAGTAQNTQQFEANFKKQNVLSEEVSATTQSPNAEEPQNSLRLRNASEGNTRLMKPIANLDTFLQLANILTILLCGIAIALTSQRFVQQNQDHIALLRCMGAAKSQILWAYLSLLGVVFLLAMLVGSVVGVGLGYGLLQLMLQLIPHLSIAFSAWDMLLGPIPIAMLTSAVVLLGFVLPSFWELLNTPPIRVSRRQEQS
;
A
#
# COMPACT_ATOMS: atom_id res chain seq x y z
N MET A 1 -26.90 -42.68 1.02
CA MET A 1 -25.60 -42.02 1.04
C MET A 1 -25.18 -41.59 2.47
N ASN A 2 -26.10 -41.20 3.36
CA ASN A 2 -25.76 -40.69 4.70
C ASN A 2 -25.30 -41.75 5.72
N SER A 3 -25.57 -43.05 5.53
CA SER A 3 -25.27 -44.08 6.53
C SER A 3 -23.79 -44.53 6.58
N LEU A 4 -23.04 -44.32 5.50
CA LEU A 4 -21.60 -44.67 5.46
C LEU A 4 -20.71 -43.44 5.79
N PHE A 5 -21.25 -42.24 5.67
CA PHE A 5 -20.51 -41.00 5.84
C PHE A 5 -20.13 -40.72 7.31
N GLN A 6 -21.08 -40.93 8.26
CA GLN A 6 -20.84 -40.68 9.68
C GLN A 6 -19.79 -41.61 10.31
N PRO A 7 -19.80 -42.94 10.11
CA PRO A 7 -18.79 -43.81 10.69
C PRO A 7 -17.40 -43.61 10.07
N LEU A 8 -17.31 -43.34 8.76
CA LEU A 8 -16.05 -43.03 8.08
C LEU A 8 -15.41 -41.73 8.61
N LEU A 9 -16.19 -40.66 8.79
CA LEU A 9 -15.74 -39.42 9.40
C LEU A 9 -15.17 -39.65 10.80
N LYS A 10 -15.92 -40.35 11.66
CA LYS A 10 -15.54 -40.57 13.06
C LYS A 10 -14.28 -41.45 13.21
N GLN A 11 -14.07 -42.39 12.31
CA GLN A 11 -12.92 -43.27 12.30
C GLN A 11 -11.69 -42.60 11.65
N SER A 12 -11.89 -41.82 10.57
CA SER A 12 -10.82 -41.07 9.91
C SER A 12 -10.28 -39.93 10.77
N PHE A 13 -11.12 -39.25 11.56
CA PHE A 13 -10.65 -38.25 12.53
C PHE A 13 -9.77 -38.83 13.65
N LYS A 14 -9.81 -40.13 13.90
CA LYS A 14 -8.91 -40.80 14.85
C LYS A 14 -7.56 -41.20 14.23
N SER A 15 -7.41 -41.10 12.93
CA SER A 15 -6.16 -41.48 12.29
C SER A 15 -5.11 -40.36 12.43
N SER A 16 -3.88 -40.74 12.79
CA SER A 16 -2.74 -39.81 12.92
C SER A 16 -2.49 -39.00 11.64
N GLY A 17 -2.82 -39.55 10.47
CA GLY A 17 -2.63 -38.85 9.18
C GLY A 17 -3.54 -37.64 8.98
N VAL A 18 -4.80 -37.68 9.49
CA VAL A 18 -5.73 -36.54 9.40
C VAL A 18 -5.27 -35.39 10.31
N TYR A 19 -4.77 -35.68 11.50
CA TYR A 19 -4.23 -34.64 12.39
C TYR A 19 -3.02 -33.93 11.78
N LEU A 20 -2.10 -34.69 11.19
CA LEU A 20 -0.94 -34.11 10.51
C LEU A 20 -1.37 -33.24 9.32
N LEU A 21 -2.38 -33.66 8.56
CA LEU A 21 -2.92 -32.89 7.45
C LEU A 21 -3.61 -31.60 7.93
N ILE A 22 -4.40 -31.66 9.02
CA ILE A 22 -5.03 -30.48 9.62
C ILE A 22 -3.97 -29.49 10.09
N ILE A 23 -2.94 -29.94 10.81
CA ILE A 23 -1.86 -29.08 11.30
C ILE A 23 -1.10 -28.44 10.13
N ALA A 24 -0.77 -29.22 9.11
CA ALA A 24 -0.08 -28.70 7.91
C ALA A 24 -0.92 -27.64 7.19
N LEU A 25 -2.24 -27.88 7.05
CA LEU A 25 -3.15 -26.90 6.46
C LEU A 25 -3.31 -25.65 7.32
N ILE A 26 -3.45 -25.78 8.63
CA ILE A 26 -3.53 -24.63 9.55
C ILE A 26 -2.26 -23.80 9.44
N LEU A 27 -1.08 -24.42 9.46
CA LEU A 27 0.21 -23.71 9.31
C LEU A 27 0.31 -23.02 7.95
N ALA A 28 -0.08 -23.72 6.88
CA ALA A 28 -0.05 -23.13 5.54
C ALA A 28 -0.98 -21.91 5.41
N ILE A 29 -2.22 -22.05 5.87
CA ILE A 29 -3.21 -20.97 5.84
C ILE A 29 -2.80 -19.82 6.75
N SER A 30 -2.32 -20.10 7.96
CA SER A 30 -1.89 -19.06 8.89
C SER A 30 -0.68 -18.28 8.35
N ALA A 31 0.32 -18.98 7.78
CA ALA A 31 1.49 -18.31 7.20
C ALA A 31 1.14 -17.43 6.00
N THR A 32 0.34 -17.94 5.05
CA THR A 32 -0.08 -17.17 3.87
C THR A 32 -0.99 -15.99 4.25
N THR A 33 -1.90 -16.18 5.21
CA THR A 33 -2.77 -15.11 5.71
C THR A 33 -1.97 -14.03 6.45
N ALA A 34 -1.02 -14.42 7.32
CA ALA A 34 -0.19 -13.49 8.06
C ALA A 34 0.68 -12.63 7.14
N LEU A 35 1.34 -13.26 6.14
CA LEU A 35 2.18 -12.54 5.19
C LEU A 35 1.36 -11.58 4.32
N LYS A 36 0.20 -12.03 3.84
CA LYS A 36 -0.66 -11.20 3.01
C LYS A 36 -1.22 -10.01 3.79
N PHE A 37 -1.72 -10.27 5.00
CA PHE A 37 -2.17 -9.23 5.90
C PHE A 37 -1.07 -8.20 6.19
N SER A 38 0.14 -8.67 6.54
CA SER A 38 1.26 -7.77 6.81
C SER A 38 1.64 -6.94 5.58
N ASN A 39 1.65 -7.55 4.39
CA ASN A 39 1.97 -6.86 3.15
C ASN A 39 0.95 -5.75 2.81
N GLU A 40 -0.35 -6.05 2.89
CA GLU A 40 -1.42 -5.06 2.66
C GLU A 40 -1.33 -3.90 3.65
N GLN A 41 -1.08 -4.18 4.93
CA GLN A 41 -0.96 -3.12 5.94
C GLN A 41 0.30 -2.25 5.73
N ILE A 42 1.41 -2.85 5.33
CA ILE A 42 2.63 -2.10 5.00
C ILE A 42 2.39 -1.21 3.77
N GLN A 43 1.76 -1.71 2.72
CA GLN A 43 1.44 -0.92 1.53
C GLN A 43 0.51 0.25 1.85
N ASN A 44 -0.53 0.02 2.65
CA ASN A 44 -1.45 1.07 3.09
C ASN A 44 -0.73 2.13 3.95
N ALA A 45 0.11 1.71 4.89
CA ALA A 45 0.88 2.62 5.72
C ALA A 45 1.86 3.47 4.91
N VAL A 46 2.52 2.85 3.93
CA VAL A 46 3.43 3.52 3.00
C VAL A 46 2.69 4.52 2.12
N ALA A 47 1.53 4.15 1.58
CA ALA A 47 0.70 5.05 0.78
C ALA A 47 0.21 6.24 1.61
N LEU A 48 -0.21 6.01 2.86
CA LEU A 48 -0.60 7.08 3.77
C LEU A 48 0.57 8.03 4.07
N GLN A 49 1.74 7.50 4.40
CA GLN A 49 2.93 8.31 4.65
C GLN A 49 3.36 9.10 3.40
N ALA A 50 3.24 8.50 2.21
CA ALA A 50 3.48 9.20 0.97
C ALA A 50 2.48 10.33 0.75
N ALA A 51 1.20 10.10 1.05
CA ALA A 51 0.16 11.13 0.97
C ALA A 51 0.42 12.28 1.95
N GLU A 52 0.86 11.98 3.18
CA GLU A 52 1.27 12.97 4.16
C GLU A 52 2.48 13.79 3.67
N MET A 53 3.50 13.13 3.11
CA MET A 53 4.68 13.82 2.54
C MET A 53 4.34 14.67 1.32
N LEU A 54 3.34 14.29 0.55
CA LEU A 54 2.85 15.07 -0.58
C LEU A 54 1.84 16.15 -0.16
N ALA A 55 1.35 16.12 1.07
CA ALA A 55 0.22 16.88 1.61
C ALA A 55 -1.09 16.67 0.82
N GLY A 56 -1.20 15.53 0.12
CA GLY A 56 -2.35 15.16 -0.69
C GLY A 56 -2.21 13.76 -1.28
N ASP A 57 -3.29 13.19 -1.79
CA ASP A 57 -3.28 11.89 -2.46
C ASP A 57 -2.68 11.97 -3.87
N LEU A 58 -2.94 13.10 -4.55
CA LEU A 58 -2.40 13.46 -5.86
C LEU A 58 -1.83 14.88 -5.82
N VAL A 59 -0.72 15.11 -6.50
CA VAL A 59 -0.11 16.44 -6.67
C VAL A 59 0.24 16.67 -8.13
N LEU A 60 -0.44 17.63 -8.74
CA LEU A 60 -0.11 18.13 -10.07
C LEU A 60 0.85 19.31 -9.93
N THR A 61 2.03 19.21 -10.54
CA THR A 61 3.07 20.25 -10.46
C THR A 61 3.44 20.73 -11.86
N ASP A 62 3.55 22.03 -12.01
CA ASP A 62 4.07 22.69 -13.23
C ASP A 62 4.98 23.87 -12.85
N SER A 63 5.92 24.20 -13.71
CA SER A 63 6.71 25.45 -13.64
C SER A 63 5.94 26.68 -14.11
N GLN A 64 4.85 26.49 -14.82
CA GLN A 64 3.92 27.52 -15.25
C GLN A 64 2.62 27.43 -14.45
N LYS A 65 1.86 28.55 -14.42
CA LYS A 65 0.56 28.58 -13.75
C LYS A 65 -0.35 27.50 -14.33
N LEU A 66 -0.90 26.67 -13.46
CA LEU A 66 -1.76 25.54 -13.86
C LEU A 66 -3.02 26.02 -14.60
N ASP A 67 -3.38 25.31 -15.66
CA ASP A 67 -4.61 25.55 -16.41
C ASP A 67 -5.84 25.32 -15.50
N PRO A 68 -6.80 26.25 -15.43
CA PRO A 68 -8.02 26.11 -14.64
C PRO A 68 -8.84 24.86 -14.94
N LYS A 69 -8.65 24.25 -16.13
CA LYS A 69 -9.30 22.96 -16.48
C LYS A 69 -9.03 21.85 -15.47
N TRP A 70 -7.83 21.80 -14.89
CA TRP A 70 -7.46 20.78 -13.91
C TRP A 70 -8.21 20.94 -12.60
N LYS A 71 -8.42 22.17 -12.15
CA LYS A 71 -9.28 22.48 -11.00
C LYS A 71 -10.72 22.08 -11.25
N ALA A 72 -11.27 22.44 -12.42
CA ALA A 72 -12.64 22.08 -12.79
C ALA A 72 -12.82 20.57 -12.85
N GLN A 73 -11.83 19.83 -13.38
CA GLN A 73 -11.87 18.37 -13.44
C GLN A 73 -11.80 17.73 -12.06
N ALA A 74 -10.97 18.26 -11.15
CA ALA A 74 -10.89 17.79 -9.77
C ALA A 74 -12.19 18.03 -9.01
N THR A 75 -12.82 19.20 -9.22
CA THR A 75 -14.15 19.51 -8.65
C THR A 75 -15.24 18.57 -9.17
N ALA A 76 -15.22 18.26 -10.47
CA ALA A 76 -16.19 17.34 -11.08
C ALA A 76 -16.07 15.89 -10.54
N LEU A 77 -14.92 15.52 -10.00
CA LEU A 77 -14.64 14.24 -9.37
C LEU A 77 -14.74 14.28 -7.85
N ASP A 78 -15.31 15.35 -7.28
CA ASP A 78 -15.48 15.53 -5.83
C ASP A 78 -14.17 15.38 -5.04
N LEU A 79 -13.06 15.90 -5.61
CA LEU A 79 -11.77 15.94 -4.95
C LEU A 79 -11.62 17.25 -4.18
N THR A 80 -11.20 17.16 -2.92
CA THR A 80 -10.79 18.32 -2.14
C THR A 80 -9.48 18.85 -2.73
N GLN A 81 -9.33 20.18 -2.81
CA GLN A 81 -8.22 20.82 -3.49
C GLN A 81 -7.54 21.84 -2.60
N SER A 82 -6.23 22.00 -2.79
CA SER A 82 -5.42 23.06 -2.19
C SER A 82 -4.35 23.50 -3.17
N GLU A 83 -4.10 24.79 -3.26
CA GLU A 83 -3.05 25.37 -4.10
C GLU A 83 -1.84 25.73 -3.25
N VAL A 84 -0.68 25.34 -3.74
CA VAL A 84 0.60 25.67 -3.12
C VAL A 84 1.55 26.14 -4.20
N THR A 85 2.14 27.32 -3.99
CA THR A 85 3.20 27.84 -4.85
C THR A 85 4.52 27.84 -4.09
N VAL A 86 5.52 27.19 -4.65
CA VAL A 86 6.86 27.11 -4.04
C VAL A 86 7.85 27.82 -4.93
N PHE A 87 8.64 28.72 -4.34
CA PHE A 87 9.69 29.46 -5.05
C PHE A 87 10.82 29.81 -4.11
N SER A 88 12.02 30.00 -4.66
CA SER A 88 13.18 30.49 -3.91
C SER A 88 13.23 32.01 -3.96
N SER A 89 13.46 32.63 -2.81
CA SER A 89 13.58 34.09 -2.70
C SER A 89 14.62 34.47 -1.65
N MET A 90 15.01 35.75 -1.67
CA MET A 90 15.82 36.32 -0.60
C MET A 90 14.93 36.84 0.52
N ALA A 91 15.17 36.32 1.72
CA ALA A 91 14.61 36.89 2.94
C ALA A 91 15.69 37.73 3.64
N TYR A 92 15.32 38.90 4.11
CA TYR A 92 16.31 39.78 4.73
C TYR A 92 15.72 40.62 5.88
N THR A 93 16.61 40.98 6.77
CA THR A 93 16.42 41.95 7.83
C THR A 93 17.49 43.04 7.65
N ASP A 94 17.53 44.01 8.53
CA ASP A 94 18.52 45.11 8.46
C ASP A 94 19.98 44.61 8.38
N ASP A 95 20.26 43.47 9.03
CA ASP A 95 21.63 42.97 9.19
C ASP A 95 21.92 41.64 8.42
N LYS A 96 20.92 40.94 7.94
CA LYS A 96 21.08 39.59 7.41
C LYS A 96 20.30 39.35 6.13
N PHE A 97 20.93 38.58 5.22
CA PHE A 97 20.34 38.12 3.96
C PHE A 97 20.46 36.60 3.90
N VAL A 98 19.37 35.92 3.66
CA VAL A 98 19.34 34.46 3.57
C VAL A 98 18.46 34.05 2.40
N MET A 99 18.95 33.13 1.55
CA MET A 99 18.10 32.51 0.55
C MET A 99 17.18 31.51 1.23
N VAL A 100 15.90 31.68 1.05
CA VAL A 100 14.86 30.85 1.66
C VAL A 100 13.99 30.19 0.60
N ASN A 101 13.41 29.05 0.95
CA ASN A 101 12.37 28.43 0.18
C ASN A 101 11.01 28.97 0.69
N VAL A 102 10.33 29.74 -0.13
CA VAL A 102 9.03 30.32 0.20
C VAL A 102 7.94 29.37 -0.29
N LYS A 103 7.08 28.99 0.65
CA LYS A 103 5.91 28.13 0.39
C LYS A 103 4.66 28.96 0.65
N ALA A 104 4.01 29.39 -0.41
CA ALA A 104 2.73 30.10 -0.33
C ALA A 104 1.60 29.10 -0.34
N ILE A 105 0.76 29.14 0.70
CA ILE A 105 -0.31 28.16 0.92
C ILE A 105 -1.69 28.83 0.97
N ASP A 106 -2.70 28.10 0.54
CA ASP A 106 -4.10 28.47 0.72
C ASP A 106 -4.63 28.03 2.09
N GLN A 107 -5.90 28.30 2.37
CA GLN A 107 -6.55 27.95 3.64
C GLN A 107 -6.86 26.44 3.79
N ALA A 108 -6.84 25.68 2.70
CA ALA A 108 -7.14 24.24 2.71
C ALA A 108 -5.91 23.38 3.02
N PHE A 109 -4.72 23.95 2.95
CA PHE A 109 -3.46 23.24 3.19
C PHE A 109 -3.25 22.92 4.69
N PRO A 110 -2.74 21.70 5.03
CA PRO A 110 -2.50 20.53 4.19
C PRO A 110 -3.76 19.67 4.05
N LEU A 111 -3.95 18.99 2.90
CA LEU A 111 -5.06 18.05 2.69
C LEU A 111 -4.79 16.69 3.38
N ARG A 112 -3.51 16.32 3.54
CA ARG A 112 -3.01 15.14 4.23
C ARG A 112 -1.80 15.52 5.08
N GLY A 113 -1.61 14.79 6.19
CA GLY A 113 -0.53 15.08 7.14
C GLY A 113 -0.83 16.24 8.07
N GLU A 114 0.19 16.73 8.75
CA GLU A 114 0.09 17.77 9.77
C GLU A 114 1.06 18.90 9.53
N LEU A 115 0.61 20.11 9.76
CA LEU A 115 1.42 21.32 9.88
C LEU A 115 1.24 21.86 11.30
N ARG A 116 2.29 21.75 12.13
CA ARG A 116 2.29 22.25 13.52
C ARG A 116 3.07 23.53 13.63
N ILE A 117 2.41 24.56 14.10
CA ILE A 117 2.94 25.93 14.27
C ILE A 117 2.87 26.31 15.74
N GLN A 118 3.89 26.99 16.23
CA GLN A 118 3.94 27.56 17.58
C GLN A 118 4.07 29.10 17.53
N PRO A 119 3.10 29.86 18.11
CA PRO A 119 1.86 29.44 18.76
C PRO A 119 0.87 28.79 17.79
N ALA A 120 0.01 27.90 18.29
CA ALA A 120 -0.90 27.12 17.46
C ALA A 120 -1.81 28.02 16.59
N ALA A 121 -1.69 27.88 15.28
CA ALA A 121 -2.49 28.59 14.29
C ALA A 121 -2.96 27.60 13.21
N LYS A 122 -4.21 27.71 12.79
CA LYS A 122 -4.77 26.85 11.72
C LYS A 122 -4.56 27.45 10.32
N HIS A 123 -4.62 28.76 10.22
CA HIS A 123 -4.52 29.48 8.95
C HIS A 123 -3.59 30.66 9.09
N ILE A 124 -2.84 30.95 8.05
CA ILE A 124 -1.97 32.13 7.98
C ILE A 124 -2.76 33.32 7.45
N ALA A 125 -2.69 34.44 8.14
CA ALA A 125 -3.32 35.66 7.67
C ALA A 125 -2.43 36.40 6.65
N SER A 126 -3.04 37.26 5.84
CA SER A 126 -2.29 38.09 4.90
C SER A 126 -1.35 39.05 5.63
N GLY A 127 -0.09 39.11 5.19
CA GLY A 127 0.97 39.91 5.82
C GLY A 127 1.69 39.20 6.96
N GLU A 128 1.39 37.94 7.21
CA GLU A 128 2.08 37.10 8.19
C GLU A 128 3.04 36.12 7.53
N ALA A 129 4.06 35.70 8.28
CA ALA A 129 4.99 34.66 7.87
C ALA A 129 5.25 33.67 9.01
N TRP A 130 5.32 32.39 8.68
CA TRP A 130 5.77 31.33 9.58
C TRP A 130 7.13 30.83 9.13
N LEU A 131 8.07 30.73 10.04
CA LEU A 131 9.46 30.40 9.74
C LEU A 131 9.85 29.05 10.33
N SER A 132 10.67 28.30 9.61
CA SER A 132 11.37 27.16 10.20
C SER A 132 12.40 27.64 11.24
N GLN A 133 12.71 26.81 12.24
CA GLN A 133 13.74 27.13 13.26
C GLN A 133 15.04 27.57 12.59
N ARG A 134 15.45 26.88 11.53
CA ARG A 134 16.65 27.21 10.77
C ARG A 134 16.60 28.61 10.12
N ALA A 135 15.44 29.00 9.62
CA ALA A 135 15.26 30.35 9.05
C ALA A 135 15.40 31.42 10.14
N MET A 136 14.80 31.20 11.31
CA MET A 136 14.90 32.12 12.45
C MET A 136 16.33 32.25 12.95
N ASP A 137 17.06 31.15 13.06
CA ASP A 137 18.44 31.12 13.52
C ASP A 137 19.38 31.85 12.55
N LEU A 138 19.25 31.64 11.25
CA LEU A 138 20.08 32.26 10.22
C LEU A 138 19.82 33.77 10.09
N LEU A 139 18.55 34.19 10.13
CA LEU A 139 18.13 35.57 10.06
C LEU A 139 18.29 36.31 11.43
N ARG A 140 18.48 35.57 12.51
CA ARG A 140 18.53 36.08 13.91
C ARG A 140 17.28 36.86 14.31
N VAL A 141 16.10 36.37 13.90
CA VAL A 141 14.80 36.98 14.19
C VAL A 141 14.04 36.19 15.26
N LYS A 142 13.05 36.86 15.85
CA LYS A 142 12.15 36.29 16.86
C LYS A 142 10.70 36.46 16.43
N LEU A 143 9.79 35.75 17.10
CA LEU A 143 8.35 35.96 16.91
C LEU A 143 7.98 37.40 17.20
N GLY A 144 7.23 37.99 16.28
CA GLY A 144 6.81 39.40 16.34
C GLY A 144 7.64 40.36 15.52
N ASP A 145 8.86 39.97 15.09
CA ASP A 145 9.73 40.79 14.26
C ASP A 145 9.20 40.92 12.84
N GLN A 146 9.70 41.90 12.09
CA GLN A 146 9.42 42.05 10.66
C GLN A 146 10.49 41.37 9.85
N LEU A 147 10.02 40.76 8.73
CA LEU A 147 10.84 40.08 7.73
C LEU A 147 10.50 40.61 6.36
N ASN A 148 11.51 40.94 5.58
CA ASN A 148 11.34 41.27 4.16
C ASN A 148 11.58 40.00 3.33
N ILE A 149 10.66 39.70 2.42
CA ILE A 149 10.80 38.63 1.41
C ILE A 149 10.68 39.31 0.04
N ALA A 150 11.81 39.43 -0.67
CA ALA A 150 11.94 40.31 -1.81
C ALA A 150 11.37 41.72 -1.50
N ASP A 151 10.34 42.19 -2.20
CA ASP A 151 9.74 43.52 -1.97
C ASP A 151 8.63 43.51 -0.87
N GLY A 152 8.22 42.34 -0.40
CA GLY A 152 7.13 42.20 0.58
C GLY A 152 7.60 42.23 2.04
N VAL A 153 6.86 42.96 2.89
CA VAL A 153 7.11 43.04 4.33
C VAL A 153 6.09 42.14 5.06
N PHE A 154 6.58 41.26 5.93
CA PHE A 154 5.79 40.29 6.67
C PHE A 154 6.10 40.36 8.15
N LYS A 155 5.09 40.09 8.97
CA LYS A 155 5.26 39.91 10.42
C LYS A 155 5.44 38.44 10.73
N ILE A 156 6.46 38.10 11.51
CA ILE A 156 6.71 36.72 11.95
C ILE A 156 5.73 36.39 13.06
N THR A 157 4.78 35.50 12.79
CA THR A 157 3.73 35.11 13.75
C THR A 157 3.82 33.66 14.21
N GLY A 158 4.63 32.83 13.56
CA GLY A 158 4.71 31.42 13.90
C GLY A 158 6.07 30.78 13.61
N LEU A 159 6.40 29.80 14.46
CA LEU A 159 7.51 28.89 14.27
C LEU A 159 6.95 27.56 13.75
N ILE A 160 7.50 27.06 12.66
CA ILE A 160 7.16 25.74 12.11
C ILE A 160 7.86 24.67 12.95
N GLU A 161 7.11 23.97 13.79
CA GLU A 161 7.63 22.83 14.58
C GLU A 161 7.70 21.56 13.75
N HIS A 162 6.66 21.32 12.94
CA HIS A 162 6.56 20.14 12.08
C HIS A 162 5.79 20.47 10.81
N ASP A 163 6.34 20.08 9.68
CA ASP A 163 5.68 20.09 8.37
C ASP A 163 5.86 18.71 7.75
N SER A 164 4.77 17.94 7.63
CA SER A 164 4.79 16.62 6.97
C SER A 164 5.22 16.71 5.51
N ASN A 165 4.91 17.83 4.85
CA ASN A 165 5.26 18.11 3.46
C ASN A 165 6.65 18.79 3.38
N GLN A 166 7.68 18.13 3.90
CA GLN A 166 9.05 18.60 3.75
C GLN A 166 9.55 18.30 2.34
N GLU A 167 10.22 19.29 1.75
CA GLU A 167 10.90 19.09 0.48
C GLU A 167 12.11 18.19 0.66
N LEU A 168 12.20 17.17 -0.16
CA LEU A 168 13.28 16.20 -0.15
C LEU A 168 14.42 16.62 -1.08
N GLY A 169 15.64 16.38 -0.66
CA GLY A 169 16.85 16.72 -1.40
C GLY A 169 17.47 18.02 -0.92
N PHE A 170 18.19 18.70 -1.83
CA PHE A 170 18.88 19.96 -1.49
C PHE A 170 17.94 21.07 -1.02
N SER A 171 16.71 21.11 -1.55
CA SER A 171 15.66 22.04 -1.10
C SER A 171 15.25 21.84 0.33
N GLY A 172 15.25 20.61 0.86
CA GLY A 172 14.94 20.31 2.26
C GLY A 172 15.97 20.85 3.26
N PHE A 173 17.16 21.17 2.82
CA PHE A 173 18.17 21.84 3.63
C PHE A 173 18.06 23.35 3.63
N SER A 174 17.27 23.95 2.74
CA SER A 174 17.05 25.39 2.67
C SER A 174 16.10 25.82 3.79
N PRO A 175 16.35 26.97 4.44
CA PRO A 175 15.42 27.51 5.41
C PRO A 175 14.08 27.80 4.74
N THR A 176 12.98 27.36 5.36
CA THR A 176 11.63 27.47 4.81
C THR A 176 10.87 28.61 5.48
N VAL A 177 10.15 29.35 4.66
CA VAL A 177 9.20 30.39 5.08
C VAL A 177 7.85 30.09 4.45
N ILE A 178 6.79 30.06 5.25
CA ILE A 178 5.41 29.90 4.79
C ILE A 178 4.71 31.25 4.82
N ILE A 179 4.02 31.59 3.73
CA ILE A 179 3.19 32.79 3.59
C ILE A 179 1.81 32.43 3.04
N SER A 180 0.87 33.38 3.11
CA SER A 180 -0.42 33.20 2.46
C SER A 180 -0.28 33.29 0.93
N GLU A 181 -1.04 32.47 0.18
CA GLU A 181 -1.08 32.54 -1.29
C GLU A 181 -1.48 33.94 -1.79
N ALA A 182 -2.38 34.62 -1.07
CA ALA A 182 -2.82 35.99 -1.38
C ALA A 182 -1.67 37.03 -1.39
N ASP A 183 -0.57 36.71 -0.71
CA ASP A 183 0.56 37.62 -0.54
C ASP A 183 1.69 37.39 -1.58
N ILE A 184 1.56 36.43 -2.46
CA ILE A 184 2.58 36.17 -3.51
C ILE A 184 2.85 37.45 -4.32
N ALA A 185 1.80 38.15 -4.73
CA ALA A 185 1.93 39.38 -5.52
C ALA A 185 2.69 40.48 -4.77
N LYS A 186 2.58 40.56 -3.44
CA LYS A 186 3.28 41.57 -2.63
C LYS A 186 4.79 41.34 -2.60
N THR A 187 5.24 40.11 -2.76
CA THR A 187 6.67 39.80 -2.76
C THR A 187 7.38 40.28 -4.02
N ASN A 188 6.66 40.41 -5.16
CA ASN A 188 7.25 40.67 -6.48
C ASN A 188 8.42 39.74 -6.82
N ALA A 189 8.50 38.59 -6.18
CA ALA A 189 9.60 37.62 -6.33
C ALA A 189 9.47 36.78 -7.60
N ILE A 190 8.25 36.69 -8.15
CA ILE A 190 7.96 35.90 -9.36
C ILE A 190 8.21 36.77 -10.60
N GLN A 191 9.38 36.56 -11.22
CA GLN A 191 9.78 37.24 -12.44
C GLN A 191 10.08 36.23 -13.55
N VAL A 192 10.22 36.73 -14.79
CA VAL A 192 10.60 35.88 -15.93
C VAL A 192 11.96 35.23 -15.64
N GLY A 193 12.02 33.88 -15.65
CA GLY A 193 13.21 33.10 -15.30
C GLY A 193 13.29 32.64 -13.85
N SER A 194 12.35 33.03 -12.99
CA SER A 194 12.27 32.49 -11.64
C SER A 194 11.91 31.01 -11.67
N ARG A 195 12.58 30.21 -10.84
CA ARG A 195 12.21 28.80 -10.65
C ARG A 195 11.04 28.70 -9.68
N ILE A 196 9.89 28.34 -10.22
CA ILE A 196 8.63 28.28 -9.49
C ILE A 196 8.01 26.90 -9.72
N ASP A 197 7.46 26.34 -8.67
CA ASP A 197 6.62 25.14 -8.74
C ASP A 197 5.20 25.50 -8.33
N TYR A 198 4.28 25.52 -9.27
CA TYR A 198 2.84 25.62 -9.00
C TYR A 198 2.30 24.21 -8.76
N ARG A 199 1.66 24.01 -7.63
CA ARG A 199 1.18 22.71 -7.20
C ARG A 199 -0.32 22.76 -6.90
N LEU A 200 -1.07 21.86 -7.53
CA LEU A 200 -2.44 21.57 -7.17
C LEU A 200 -2.47 20.24 -6.43
N LEU A 201 -2.74 20.34 -5.13
CA LEU A 201 -2.91 19.19 -4.25
C LEU A 201 -4.36 18.73 -4.32
N MET A 202 -4.58 17.44 -4.34
CA MET A 202 -5.90 16.85 -4.42
C MET A 202 -6.00 15.68 -3.45
N ALA A 203 -7.14 15.57 -2.75
CA ALA A 203 -7.43 14.47 -1.84
C ALA A 203 -8.87 14.00 -2.01
N GLY A 204 -9.09 12.68 -1.93
CA GLY A 204 -10.40 12.09 -2.07
C GLY A 204 -10.41 10.58 -1.94
N THR A 205 -11.43 9.93 -2.48
CA THR A 205 -11.51 8.47 -2.50
C THR A 205 -10.52 7.87 -3.50
N ALA A 206 -10.06 6.65 -3.25
CA ALA A 206 -9.15 5.95 -4.17
C ALA A 206 -9.74 5.83 -5.59
N GLN A 207 -11.05 5.69 -5.73
CA GLN A 207 -11.72 5.62 -7.02
C GLN A 207 -11.63 6.95 -7.79
N ASN A 208 -11.90 8.07 -7.10
CA ASN A 208 -11.89 9.41 -7.71
C ASN A 208 -10.47 9.83 -8.09
N THR A 209 -9.48 9.53 -7.25
CA THR A 209 -8.06 9.80 -7.54
C THR A 209 -7.56 8.99 -8.74
N GLN A 210 -7.90 7.70 -8.83
CA GLN A 210 -7.55 6.88 -9.99
C GLN A 210 -8.24 7.37 -11.28
N GLN A 211 -9.49 7.82 -11.18
CA GLN A 211 -10.21 8.37 -12.33
C GLN A 211 -9.58 9.68 -12.84
N PHE A 212 -9.16 10.56 -11.92
CA PHE A 212 -8.42 11.78 -12.28
C PHE A 212 -7.12 11.44 -12.98
N GLU A 213 -6.36 10.50 -12.43
CA GLU A 213 -5.09 10.04 -13.01
C GLU A 213 -5.27 9.43 -14.41
N ALA A 214 -6.29 8.60 -14.61
CA ALA A 214 -6.60 8.00 -15.90
C ALA A 214 -6.97 9.06 -16.95
N ASN A 215 -7.73 10.10 -16.53
CA ASN A 215 -8.08 11.22 -17.39
C ASN A 215 -6.85 12.06 -17.74
N PHE A 216 -5.99 12.31 -16.76
CA PHE A 216 -4.73 13.03 -16.97
C PHE A 216 -3.82 12.30 -17.98
N LYS A 217 -3.60 10.98 -17.79
CA LYS A 217 -2.79 10.16 -18.70
C LYS A 217 -3.34 10.21 -20.13
N LYS A 218 -4.66 10.09 -20.31
CA LYS A 218 -5.30 10.20 -21.63
C LYS A 218 -5.08 11.55 -22.30
N GLN A 219 -5.21 12.64 -21.55
CA GLN A 219 -5.04 14.00 -22.10
C GLN A 219 -3.58 14.29 -22.42
N ASN A 220 -2.63 13.78 -21.63
CA ASN A 220 -1.21 14.00 -21.86
C ASN A 220 -0.71 13.23 -23.08
N VAL A 221 -1.14 11.99 -23.28
CA VAL A 221 -0.83 11.18 -24.47
C VAL A 221 -1.35 11.86 -25.73
N LEU A 222 -2.58 12.38 -25.72
CA LEU A 222 -3.16 13.13 -26.84
C LEU A 222 -2.37 14.43 -27.14
N SER A 223 -1.86 15.08 -26.10
CA SER A 223 -1.05 16.31 -26.26
C SER A 223 0.33 16.00 -26.86
N GLU A 224 0.94 14.89 -26.49
CA GLU A 224 2.22 14.43 -27.06
C GLU A 224 2.07 14.01 -28.53
N GLU A 225 0.99 13.29 -28.89
CA GLU A 225 0.71 12.89 -30.28
C GLU A 225 0.46 14.11 -31.18
N VAL A 226 -0.28 15.11 -30.69
CA VAL A 226 -0.53 16.36 -31.43
C VAL A 226 0.76 17.19 -31.59
N SER A 227 1.61 17.25 -30.56
CA SER A 227 2.90 17.94 -30.62
C SER A 227 3.88 17.25 -31.56
N ALA A 228 3.91 15.92 -31.60
CA ALA A 228 4.77 15.15 -32.51
C ALA A 228 4.39 15.34 -33.98
N THR A 229 3.12 15.64 -34.27
CA THR A 229 2.62 15.83 -35.66
C THR A 229 2.89 17.23 -36.19
N THR A 230 3.23 18.21 -35.31
CA THR A 230 3.36 19.65 -35.70
C THR A 230 4.82 20.16 -35.62
N GLN A 231 5.81 19.29 -35.36
CA GLN A 231 7.20 19.70 -35.18
C GLN A 231 7.84 20.21 -36.48
N SER A 232 8.14 21.51 -36.50
CA SER A 232 9.14 22.13 -37.37
C SER A 232 10.54 21.78 -36.84
N PRO A 233 11.55 21.51 -37.70
CA PRO A 233 12.85 20.96 -37.28
C PRO A 233 13.75 21.87 -36.42
N ASN A 234 13.30 23.05 -36.00
CA ASN A 234 14.08 24.03 -35.24
C ASN A 234 13.36 24.62 -34.01
N ALA A 235 12.31 23.99 -33.51
CA ALA A 235 11.70 24.40 -32.25
C ALA A 235 12.37 23.66 -31.09
N GLU A 236 12.93 24.39 -30.13
CA GLU A 236 13.33 23.87 -28.84
C GLU A 236 12.15 23.10 -28.26
N GLU A 237 12.35 21.83 -27.88
CA GLU A 237 11.31 20.98 -27.29
C GLU A 237 10.65 21.73 -26.14
N PRO A 238 9.32 21.92 -26.14
CA PRO A 238 8.64 22.42 -24.98
C PRO A 238 8.83 21.36 -23.89
N GLN A 239 9.69 21.64 -22.92
CA GLN A 239 9.86 20.81 -21.75
C GLN A 239 8.49 20.74 -21.07
N ASN A 240 7.79 19.65 -21.28
CA ASN A 240 6.51 19.38 -20.64
C ASN A 240 6.77 19.28 -19.13
N SER A 241 6.69 20.44 -18.45
CA SER A 241 7.00 20.57 -17.02
C SER A 241 5.88 20.03 -16.14
N LEU A 242 4.73 19.73 -16.75
CA LEU A 242 3.54 19.23 -16.06
C LEU A 242 3.74 17.79 -15.60
N ARG A 243 3.74 17.58 -14.28
CA ARG A 243 3.98 16.28 -13.65
C ARG A 243 2.88 15.98 -12.65
N LEU A 244 2.25 14.81 -12.80
CA LEU A 244 1.36 14.26 -11.80
C LEU A 244 2.15 13.29 -10.92
N ARG A 245 2.05 13.48 -9.59
CA ARG A 245 2.58 12.55 -8.59
C ARG A 245 1.43 11.94 -7.84
N ASN A 246 1.42 10.62 -7.74
CA ASN A 246 0.46 9.87 -6.97
C ASN A 246 1.14 9.26 -5.73
N ALA A 247 0.53 9.41 -4.57
CA ALA A 247 1.02 8.82 -3.33
C ALA A 247 1.09 7.28 -3.39
N SER A 248 0.18 6.64 -4.14
CA SER A 248 0.14 5.19 -4.26
C SER A 248 1.16 4.61 -5.25
N GLU A 249 1.66 5.38 -6.23
CA GLU A 249 2.59 4.89 -7.25
C GLU A 249 4.08 4.90 -6.81
N GLY A 250 4.38 5.39 -5.62
CA GLY A 250 5.74 5.33 -5.06
C GLY A 250 6.83 6.04 -5.87
N ASN A 251 6.46 6.98 -6.74
CA ASN A 251 7.36 7.62 -7.69
C ASN A 251 8.32 8.65 -7.04
N THR A 252 8.28 8.78 -5.74
CA THR A 252 9.21 9.62 -4.99
C THR A 252 10.49 8.84 -4.74
N ARG A 253 11.65 9.47 -4.85
CA ARG A 253 12.97 8.82 -4.63
C ARG A 253 13.09 8.08 -3.30
N LEU A 254 12.30 8.42 -2.29
CA LEU A 254 12.19 7.72 -1.01
C LEU A 254 11.38 6.44 -1.09
N MET A 255 10.48 6.31 -2.06
CA MET A 255 9.65 5.12 -2.24
C MET A 255 10.35 3.99 -2.97
N LYS A 256 11.47 4.25 -3.68
CA LYS A 256 12.25 3.19 -4.34
C LYS A 256 12.72 2.09 -3.39
N PRO A 257 13.27 2.38 -2.19
CA PRO A 257 13.62 1.35 -1.23
C PRO A 257 12.40 0.53 -0.77
N ILE A 258 11.24 1.18 -0.64
CA ILE A 258 9.99 0.55 -0.17
C ILE A 258 9.36 -0.30 -1.29
N ALA A 259 9.41 0.14 -2.54
CA ALA A 259 9.01 -0.66 -3.69
C ALA A 259 9.86 -1.94 -3.85
N ASN A 260 11.16 -1.86 -3.54
CA ASN A 260 12.02 -3.04 -3.47
C ASN A 260 11.60 -3.99 -2.33
N LEU A 261 11.15 -3.45 -1.21
CA LEU A 261 10.64 -4.23 -0.07
C LEU A 261 9.36 -4.99 -0.44
N ASP A 262 8.45 -4.37 -1.20
CA ASP A 262 7.25 -5.03 -1.73
C ASP A 262 7.62 -6.20 -2.65
N THR A 263 8.56 -6.01 -3.57
CA THR A 263 9.06 -7.09 -4.43
C THR A 263 9.67 -8.24 -3.62
N PHE A 264 10.42 -7.91 -2.56
CA PHE A 264 11.00 -8.91 -1.66
C PHE A 264 9.92 -9.68 -0.89
N LEU A 265 8.90 -9.00 -0.38
CA LEU A 265 7.76 -9.62 0.30
C LEU A 265 6.94 -10.52 -0.64
N GLN A 266 6.74 -10.11 -1.89
CA GLN A 266 6.09 -10.94 -2.90
C GLN A 266 6.88 -12.22 -3.19
N LEU A 267 8.21 -12.14 -3.33
CA LEU A 267 9.08 -13.31 -3.48
C LEU A 267 9.01 -14.24 -2.27
N ALA A 268 9.05 -13.68 -1.05
CA ALA A 268 8.89 -14.44 0.19
C ALA A 268 7.54 -15.15 0.26
N ASN A 269 6.47 -14.50 -0.20
CA ASN A 269 5.13 -15.09 -0.25
C ASN A 269 5.06 -16.28 -1.24
N ILE A 270 5.65 -16.14 -2.42
CA ILE A 270 5.74 -17.23 -3.43
C ILE A 270 6.49 -18.43 -2.84
N LEU A 271 7.63 -18.19 -2.20
CA LEU A 271 8.44 -19.24 -1.57
C LEU A 271 7.66 -19.94 -0.44
N THR A 272 6.94 -19.16 0.38
CA THR A 272 6.10 -19.70 1.46
C THR A 272 4.98 -20.57 0.90
N ILE A 273 4.28 -20.15 -0.16
CA ILE A 273 3.24 -20.93 -0.81
C ILE A 273 3.81 -22.24 -1.34
N LEU A 274 5.00 -22.21 -1.96
CA LEU A 274 5.65 -23.40 -2.49
C LEU A 274 6.04 -24.38 -1.38
N LEU A 275 6.64 -23.91 -0.28
CA LEU A 275 6.98 -24.73 0.88
C LEU A 275 5.72 -25.35 1.53
N CYS A 276 4.68 -24.55 1.69
CA CYS A 276 3.38 -25.04 2.21
C CYS A 276 2.77 -26.08 1.26
N GLY A 277 2.85 -25.88 -0.04
CA GLY A 277 2.38 -26.84 -1.04
C GLY A 277 3.10 -28.18 -0.94
N ILE A 278 4.42 -28.17 -0.79
CA ILE A 278 5.21 -29.40 -0.57
C ILE A 278 4.81 -30.10 0.74
N ALA A 279 4.64 -29.36 1.83
CA ALA A 279 4.21 -29.91 3.11
C ALA A 279 2.82 -30.57 3.02
N ILE A 280 1.88 -29.92 2.33
CA ILE A 280 0.54 -30.46 2.07
C ILE A 280 0.64 -31.72 1.20
N ALA A 281 1.46 -31.72 0.13
CA ALA A 281 1.63 -32.88 -0.73
C ALA A 281 2.18 -34.09 0.03
N LEU A 282 3.23 -33.91 0.82
CA LEU A 282 3.82 -34.98 1.63
C LEU A 282 2.84 -35.53 2.68
N THR A 283 2.07 -34.65 3.32
CA THR A 283 1.09 -35.02 4.32
C THR A 283 -0.10 -35.75 3.70
N SER A 284 -0.54 -35.28 2.52
CA SER A 284 -1.58 -35.93 1.73
C SER A 284 -1.17 -37.32 1.25
N GLN A 285 0.06 -37.50 0.80
CA GLN A 285 0.58 -38.83 0.43
C GLN A 285 0.58 -39.80 1.61
N ARG A 286 1.01 -39.35 2.80
CA ARG A 286 0.94 -40.15 4.01
C ARG A 286 -0.49 -40.51 4.39
N PHE A 287 -1.41 -39.57 4.31
CA PHE A 287 -2.81 -39.80 4.56
C PHE A 287 -3.40 -40.85 3.59
N VAL A 288 -3.08 -40.75 2.31
CA VAL A 288 -3.48 -41.70 1.27
C VAL A 288 -2.93 -43.09 1.58
N GLN A 289 -1.63 -43.21 1.87
CA GLN A 289 -1.00 -44.52 2.21
C GLN A 289 -1.62 -45.18 3.42
N GLN A 290 -1.95 -44.45 4.48
CA GLN A 290 -2.58 -44.96 5.68
C GLN A 290 -4.02 -45.44 5.43
N ASN A 291 -4.73 -44.88 4.46
CA ASN A 291 -6.10 -45.22 4.14
C ASN A 291 -6.25 -46.23 2.98
N GLN A 292 -5.15 -46.65 2.34
CA GLN A 292 -5.18 -47.58 1.20
C GLN A 292 -5.89 -48.92 1.54
N ASP A 293 -5.62 -49.49 2.72
CA ASP A 293 -6.20 -50.76 3.14
C ASP A 293 -7.71 -50.62 3.37
N HIS A 294 -8.17 -49.51 3.95
CA HIS A 294 -9.60 -49.24 4.12
C HIS A 294 -10.33 -49.06 2.78
N ILE A 295 -9.70 -48.40 1.82
CA ILE A 295 -10.26 -48.21 0.48
C ILE A 295 -10.33 -49.52 -0.27
N ALA A 296 -9.31 -50.38 -0.14
CA ALA A 296 -9.30 -51.70 -0.76
C ALA A 296 -10.44 -52.58 -0.19
N LEU A 297 -10.65 -52.59 1.14
CA LEU A 297 -11.76 -53.28 1.77
C LEU A 297 -13.12 -52.79 1.28
N LEU A 298 -13.33 -51.47 1.17
CA LEU A 298 -14.57 -50.90 0.65
C LEU A 298 -14.84 -51.32 -0.81
N ARG A 299 -13.79 -51.40 -1.62
CA ARG A 299 -13.89 -51.86 -3.01
C ARG A 299 -14.22 -53.37 -3.11
N CYS A 300 -13.68 -54.19 -2.22
CA CYS A 300 -14.04 -55.59 -2.13
C CYS A 300 -15.49 -55.79 -1.70
N MET A 301 -16.07 -54.90 -0.91
CA MET A 301 -17.49 -54.88 -0.55
C MET A 301 -18.42 -54.29 -1.64
N GLY A 302 -17.89 -53.93 -2.81
CA GLY A 302 -18.67 -53.47 -3.96
C GLY A 302 -18.93 -51.99 -4.06
N ALA A 303 -18.22 -51.16 -3.28
CA ALA A 303 -18.37 -49.69 -3.37
C ALA A 303 -17.84 -49.17 -4.70
N ALA A 304 -18.62 -48.34 -5.36
CA ALA A 304 -18.21 -47.69 -6.62
C ALA A 304 -17.08 -46.66 -6.41
N LYS A 305 -16.17 -46.56 -7.40
CA LYS A 305 -15.03 -45.60 -7.33
C LYS A 305 -15.49 -44.16 -7.07
N SER A 306 -16.60 -43.77 -7.67
CA SER A 306 -17.14 -42.40 -7.48
C SER A 306 -17.66 -42.15 -6.07
N GLN A 307 -18.25 -43.18 -5.42
CA GLN A 307 -18.74 -43.04 -4.06
C GLN A 307 -17.59 -42.87 -3.05
N ILE A 308 -16.52 -43.62 -3.24
CA ILE A 308 -15.30 -43.52 -2.42
C ILE A 308 -14.67 -42.13 -2.62
N LEU A 309 -14.54 -41.66 -3.87
CA LEU A 309 -13.99 -40.36 -4.22
C LEU A 309 -14.78 -39.23 -3.52
N TRP A 310 -16.11 -39.23 -3.67
CA TRP A 310 -16.96 -38.21 -3.04
C TRP A 310 -16.90 -38.23 -1.52
N ALA A 311 -16.82 -39.40 -0.90
CA ALA A 311 -16.69 -39.54 0.57
C ALA A 311 -15.37 -38.94 1.08
N TYR A 312 -14.24 -39.19 0.39
CA TYR A 312 -12.95 -38.62 0.76
C TYR A 312 -12.84 -37.15 0.41
N LEU A 313 -13.43 -36.72 -0.70
CA LEU A 313 -13.44 -35.30 -1.08
C LEU A 313 -14.26 -34.45 -0.08
N SER A 314 -15.39 -34.99 0.42
CA SER A 314 -16.19 -34.35 1.44
C SER A 314 -15.47 -34.29 2.80
N LEU A 315 -14.75 -35.37 3.17
CA LEU A 315 -13.88 -35.37 4.36
C LEU A 315 -12.81 -34.27 4.26
N LEU A 316 -12.12 -34.20 3.13
CA LEU A 316 -11.12 -33.14 2.86
C LEU A 316 -11.75 -31.76 2.89
N GLY A 317 -12.96 -31.58 2.38
CA GLY A 317 -13.70 -30.32 2.45
C GLY A 317 -13.98 -29.89 3.89
N VAL A 318 -14.38 -30.81 4.76
CA VAL A 318 -14.60 -30.51 6.19
C VAL A 318 -13.28 -30.17 6.89
N VAL A 319 -12.21 -30.94 6.63
CA VAL A 319 -10.87 -30.67 7.17
C VAL A 319 -10.36 -29.31 6.72
N PHE A 320 -10.56 -28.96 5.45
CA PHE A 320 -10.19 -27.66 4.89
C PHE A 320 -10.96 -26.51 5.54
N LEU A 321 -12.27 -26.63 5.71
CA LEU A 321 -13.09 -25.60 6.36
C LEU A 321 -12.65 -25.38 7.82
N LEU A 322 -12.38 -26.45 8.55
CA LEU A 322 -11.86 -26.34 9.92
C LEU A 322 -10.47 -25.70 9.96
N ALA A 323 -9.57 -26.16 9.09
CA ALA A 323 -8.23 -25.58 8.99
C ALA A 323 -8.26 -24.13 8.56
N MET A 324 -9.19 -23.74 7.68
CA MET A 324 -9.41 -22.38 7.25
C MET A 324 -9.87 -21.48 8.38
N LEU A 325 -10.87 -21.89 9.16
CA LEU A 325 -11.38 -21.13 10.31
C LEU A 325 -10.25 -20.88 11.34
N VAL A 326 -9.57 -21.92 11.75
CA VAL A 326 -8.49 -21.82 12.75
C VAL A 326 -7.28 -21.10 12.16
N GLY A 327 -6.86 -21.46 10.94
CA GLY A 327 -5.69 -20.89 10.28
C GLY A 327 -5.83 -19.41 9.97
N SER A 328 -7.03 -18.93 9.58
CA SER A 328 -7.27 -17.51 9.35
C SER A 328 -7.19 -16.70 10.64
N VAL A 329 -7.79 -17.17 11.73
CA VAL A 329 -7.72 -16.49 13.03
C VAL A 329 -6.27 -16.42 13.54
N VAL A 330 -5.55 -17.52 13.48
CA VAL A 330 -4.14 -17.59 13.89
C VAL A 330 -3.29 -16.72 12.96
N GLY A 331 -3.56 -16.74 11.64
CA GLY A 331 -2.85 -15.96 10.64
C GLY A 331 -3.01 -14.45 10.84
N VAL A 332 -4.23 -13.98 11.08
CA VAL A 332 -4.49 -12.56 11.40
C VAL A 332 -3.81 -12.17 12.72
N GLY A 333 -3.86 -13.02 13.74
CA GLY A 333 -3.18 -12.79 15.01
C GLY A 333 -1.66 -12.66 14.87
N LEU A 334 -1.04 -13.55 14.08
CA LEU A 334 0.39 -13.49 13.77
C LEU A 334 0.74 -12.26 12.93
N GLY A 335 -0.07 -11.95 11.93
CA GLY A 335 0.09 -10.75 11.11
C GLY A 335 0.01 -9.46 11.92
N TYR A 336 -0.93 -9.39 12.85
CA TYR A 336 -1.03 -8.27 13.79
C TYR A 336 0.18 -8.16 14.71
N GLY A 337 0.69 -9.29 15.21
CA GLY A 337 1.92 -9.33 16.01
C GLY A 337 3.14 -8.83 15.24
N LEU A 338 3.30 -9.25 13.98
CA LEU A 338 4.36 -8.76 13.09
C LEU A 338 4.24 -7.25 12.83
N LEU A 339 3.01 -6.78 12.63
CA LEU A 339 2.74 -5.35 12.43
C LEU A 339 3.11 -4.52 13.66
N GLN A 340 2.76 -4.97 14.87
CA GLN A 340 3.15 -4.30 16.11
C GLN A 340 4.68 -4.23 16.30
N LEU A 341 5.38 -5.31 15.93
CA LEU A 341 6.85 -5.33 15.95
C LEU A 341 7.43 -4.28 14.97
N MET A 342 6.85 -4.16 13.77
CA MET A 342 7.25 -3.15 12.78
C MET A 342 6.98 -1.72 13.26
N LEU A 343 5.85 -1.47 13.91
CA LEU A 343 5.51 -0.16 14.48
C LEU A 343 6.47 0.28 15.58
N GLN A 344 7.02 -0.66 16.36
CA GLN A 344 8.04 -0.34 17.36
C GLN A 344 9.38 0.08 16.72
N LEU A 345 9.68 -0.42 15.52
CA LEU A 345 10.90 -0.08 14.79
C LEU A 345 10.79 1.25 14.03
N ILE A 346 9.58 1.70 13.68
CA ILE A 346 9.32 2.93 12.92
C ILE A 346 8.34 3.82 13.69
N PRO A 347 8.84 4.70 14.59
CA PRO A 347 7.99 5.41 15.56
C PRO A 347 7.03 6.47 14.99
N HIS A 348 7.05 6.75 13.67
CA HIS A 348 6.22 7.78 13.04
C HIS A 348 5.16 7.23 12.08
N LEU A 349 4.93 5.91 12.08
CA LEU A 349 3.92 5.30 11.22
C LEU A 349 2.56 5.35 11.94
N SER A 350 1.67 6.26 11.55
CA SER A 350 0.29 6.28 12.01
C SER A 350 -0.54 5.33 11.14
N ILE A 351 -1.00 4.22 11.71
CA ILE A 351 -1.89 3.30 11.03
C ILE A 351 -3.30 3.50 11.55
N ALA A 352 -4.21 3.96 10.69
CA ALA A 352 -5.62 4.03 11.00
C ALA A 352 -6.22 2.62 10.91
N PHE A 353 -6.51 2.01 12.05
CA PHE A 353 -7.12 0.67 12.11
C PHE A 353 -8.63 0.76 11.88
N SER A 354 -9.10 0.27 10.72
CA SER A 354 -10.50 -0.11 10.53
C SER A 354 -10.64 -1.62 10.72
N ALA A 355 -11.33 -2.06 11.77
CA ALA A 355 -11.50 -3.48 12.10
C ALA A 355 -12.22 -4.27 10.99
N TRP A 356 -13.06 -3.61 10.18
CA TRP A 356 -13.80 -4.25 9.10
C TRP A 356 -12.94 -4.49 7.85
N ASP A 357 -12.12 -3.52 7.46
CA ASP A 357 -11.19 -3.67 6.33
C ASP A 357 -10.11 -4.69 6.65
N MET A 358 -9.75 -4.80 7.92
CA MET A 358 -8.79 -5.76 8.45
C MET A 358 -9.25 -7.22 8.30
N LEU A 359 -10.55 -7.47 8.40
CA LEU A 359 -11.13 -8.83 8.36
C LEU A 359 -11.56 -9.23 6.95
N LEU A 360 -12.13 -8.30 6.18
CA LEU A 360 -12.75 -8.58 4.88
C LEU A 360 -11.77 -8.55 3.69
N GLY A 361 -10.66 -7.81 3.78
CA GLY A 361 -9.67 -7.71 2.70
C GLY A 361 -8.84 -8.97 2.48
N PRO A 362 -8.05 -9.43 3.48
CA PRO A 362 -7.09 -10.51 3.28
C PRO A 362 -7.72 -11.91 3.28
N ILE A 363 -8.86 -12.12 3.98
CA ILE A 363 -9.47 -13.45 4.15
C ILE A 363 -9.93 -14.07 2.83
N PRO A 364 -10.71 -13.40 1.93
CA PRO A 364 -11.21 -14.04 0.70
C PRO A 364 -10.07 -14.48 -0.22
N ILE A 365 -9.01 -13.68 -0.30
CA ILE A 365 -7.89 -13.96 -1.18
C ILE A 365 -7.00 -15.07 -0.62
N ALA A 366 -6.77 -15.08 0.69
CA ALA A 366 -6.09 -16.18 1.38
C ALA A 366 -6.88 -17.49 1.27
N MET A 367 -8.22 -17.41 1.34
CA MET A 367 -9.12 -18.54 1.12
C MET A 367 -8.97 -19.12 -0.30
N LEU A 368 -9.02 -18.25 -1.30
CA LEU A 368 -8.90 -18.68 -2.70
C LEU A 368 -7.52 -19.31 -2.98
N THR A 369 -6.44 -18.68 -2.54
CA THR A 369 -5.08 -19.18 -2.72
C THR A 369 -4.87 -20.51 -2.02
N SER A 370 -5.35 -20.66 -0.78
CA SER A 370 -5.25 -21.90 -0.02
C SER A 370 -6.11 -23.01 -0.63
N ALA A 371 -7.28 -22.70 -1.17
CA ALA A 371 -8.12 -23.68 -1.90
C ALA A 371 -7.44 -24.18 -3.17
N VAL A 372 -6.83 -23.28 -3.95
CA VAL A 372 -6.07 -23.63 -5.16
C VAL A 372 -4.87 -24.50 -4.82
N VAL A 373 -4.11 -24.15 -3.79
CA VAL A 373 -2.95 -24.93 -3.32
C VAL A 373 -3.41 -26.32 -2.83
N LEU A 374 -4.47 -26.39 -2.03
CA LEU A 374 -5.01 -27.68 -1.58
C LEU A 374 -5.41 -28.56 -2.76
N LEU A 375 -6.22 -28.03 -3.66
CA LEU A 375 -6.69 -28.79 -4.83
C LEU A 375 -5.52 -29.22 -5.72
N GLY A 376 -4.55 -28.33 -5.98
CA GLY A 376 -3.41 -28.62 -6.84
C GLY A 376 -2.50 -29.72 -6.30
N PHE A 377 -2.31 -29.79 -4.98
CA PHE A 377 -1.39 -30.78 -4.37
C PHE A 377 -2.07 -32.03 -3.85
N VAL A 378 -3.35 -31.96 -3.48
CA VAL A 378 -4.11 -33.10 -2.97
C VAL A 378 -4.72 -33.93 -4.08
N LEU A 379 -5.28 -33.30 -5.12
CA LEU A 379 -5.91 -34.02 -6.25
C LEU A 379 -5.01 -35.07 -6.92
N PRO A 380 -3.75 -34.79 -7.25
CA PRO A 380 -2.86 -35.76 -7.86
C PRO A 380 -2.66 -37.01 -6.97
N SER A 381 -2.49 -36.81 -5.66
CA SER A 381 -2.31 -37.90 -4.69
C SER A 381 -3.55 -38.80 -4.61
N PHE A 382 -4.76 -38.22 -4.73
CA PHE A 382 -6.00 -39.00 -4.76
C PHE A 382 -6.25 -39.70 -6.10
N TRP A 383 -5.83 -39.11 -7.20
CA TRP A 383 -5.94 -39.72 -8.53
C TRP A 383 -5.10 -41.00 -8.61
N GLU A 384 -3.90 -40.97 -8.05
CA GLU A 384 -3.02 -42.14 -7.95
C GLU A 384 -3.65 -43.25 -7.11
N LEU A 385 -4.32 -42.92 -6.01
CA LEU A 385 -5.03 -43.83 -5.13
C LEU A 385 -6.16 -44.60 -5.84
N LEU A 386 -6.94 -43.90 -6.66
CA LEU A 386 -8.06 -44.48 -7.40
C LEU A 386 -7.62 -45.46 -8.50
N ASN A 387 -6.41 -45.29 -9.02
CA ASN A 387 -5.85 -46.09 -10.08
C ASN A 387 -5.02 -47.30 -9.59
N THR A 388 -4.78 -47.44 -8.28
CA THR A 388 -4.06 -48.57 -7.74
C THR A 388 -4.90 -49.86 -7.86
N PRO A 389 -4.37 -50.92 -8.52
CA PRO A 389 -5.09 -52.16 -8.62
C PRO A 389 -5.20 -52.87 -7.27
N PRO A 390 -6.36 -53.54 -6.96
CA PRO A 390 -6.63 -54.18 -5.68
C PRO A 390 -5.68 -55.36 -5.31
N ILE A 391 -4.95 -55.87 -6.27
CA ILE A 391 -4.04 -57.01 -6.14
C ILE A 391 -2.79 -56.70 -5.29
N ARG A 392 -2.44 -55.43 -5.07
CA ARG A 392 -1.25 -55.07 -4.24
C ARG A 392 -1.45 -55.32 -2.73
N VAL A 393 -2.67 -55.35 -2.25
CA VAL A 393 -2.99 -55.51 -0.82
C VAL A 393 -2.72 -56.96 -0.34
N SER A 394 -2.97 -57.96 -1.18
CA SER A 394 -2.73 -59.38 -0.82
C SER A 394 -1.24 -59.74 -0.75
N ARG A 395 -0.37 -59.02 -1.44
CA ARG A 395 1.09 -59.32 -1.46
C ARG A 395 1.88 -58.81 -0.27
N ARG A 396 1.32 -57.86 0.50
CA ARG A 396 1.99 -57.26 1.66
C ARG A 396 1.80 -58.09 2.94
N GLN A 397 0.75 -58.93 3.01
CA GLN A 397 0.51 -59.85 4.14
C GLN A 397 1.44 -61.06 4.15
N GLU A 398 2.13 -61.37 3.06
CA GLU A 398 3.11 -62.47 3.00
C GLU A 398 4.54 -62.07 3.41
N GLN A 399 4.80 -60.79 3.70
CA GLN A 399 6.13 -60.27 4.06
C GLN A 399 6.25 -59.69 5.48
N SER A 400 5.26 -59.88 6.36
CA SER A 400 5.37 -59.45 7.77
C SER A 400 5.43 -60.63 8.74
#